data_8aabfc46dbe32922f5cc66b556093991
#
_entry.id   8aabfc46dbe32922f5cc66b556093991
#
_cell.length_a   1.000
_cell.length_b   1.000
_cell.length_c   1.000
_cell.angle_alpha   90.00
_cell.angle_beta   90.00
_cell.angle_gamma   90.00
#
_symmetry.space_group_name_H-M   'P 1'
#
loop_
_entity.id
_entity.type
_entity.pdbx_description
1 polymer ?
#
loop_
_entity_poly.entity_id
_entity_poly.type
_entity_poly.pdbx_seq_one_letter_code
_entity_poly.pdbx_strand_id
1 'polypeptide(L)'
;MPCAAPYPDADREAVYRAIRERRDMRHFAGGQVEPAVLERLLRAAHHGPSVGFMQPWRFIRVSDPALRRRLHACVEAERLRTADVMGDGTAQQADGPAVQGAGRQAEFLRLKLEGILDAAELIAVALADGREGHVFGRRTMPHMDVASAGCAIENLWLAARAEGLGMGWVSIFDPADVARLLGLPPGAEPLALLCLGPVRDFYPEPMLERERWARRAPLASVVFEGAWGRSAPWLSAEEAEQENPAARRPEGATESDRKRGPAHREPEPGGARSDG
;
A
#
# COMPACT_ATOMS: atom_id res chain seq x y z
N MET A 1 33.77 -20.91 7.62
CA MET A 1 33.83 -19.55 7.05
C MET A 1 33.21 -18.60 8.04
N PRO A 2 33.83 -17.46 8.40
CA PRO A 2 33.15 -16.48 9.23
C PRO A 2 31.90 -15.93 8.50
N CYS A 3 30.77 -15.78 9.22
CA CYS A 3 29.59 -15.12 8.68
C CYS A 3 29.90 -13.63 8.44
N ALA A 4 29.24 -13.01 7.46
CA ALA A 4 29.31 -11.57 7.27
C ALA A 4 28.86 -10.85 8.56
N ALA A 5 29.62 -9.85 8.99
CA ALA A 5 29.25 -9.06 10.15
C ALA A 5 28.02 -8.16 9.81
N PRO A 6 27.11 -7.95 10.76
CA PRO A 6 26.06 -6.97 10.57
C PRO A 6 26.64 -5.56 10.44
N TYR A 7 25.88 -4.65 9.84
CA TYR A 7 26.24 -3.23 9.86
C TYR A 7 26.29 -2.69 11.30
N PRO A 8 27.03 -1.59 11.55
CA PRO A 8 26.97 -0.88 12.81
C PRO A 8 25.54 -0.55 13.23
N ASP A 9 25.26 -0.46 14.52
CA ASP A 9 23.90 -0.27 15.04
C ASP A 9 23.22 0.99 14.49
N ALA A 10 23.95 2.08 14.34
CA ALA A 10 23.42 3.33 13.79
C ALA A 10 22.99 3.18 12.33
N ASP A 11 23.74 2.43 11.53
CA ASP A 11 23.43 2.20 10.11
C ASP A 11 22.22 1.27 9.96
N ARG A 12 22.14 0.23 10.81
CA ARG A 12 20.97 -0.66 10.86
C ARG A 12 19.72 0.11 11.24
N GLU A 13 19.79 0.93 12.29
CA GLU A 13 18.65 1.74 12.73
C GLU A 13 18.22 2.76 11.68
N ALA A 14 19.14 3.34 10.91
CA ALA A 14 18.82 4.22 9.81
C ALA A 14 17.97 3.51 8.72
N VAL A 15 18.32 2.26 8.38
CA VAL A 15 17.55 1.44 7.43
C VAL A 15 16.15 1.15 7.96
N TYR A 16 16.04 0.62 9.18
CA TYR A 16 14.72 0.31 9.78
C TYR A 16 13.87 1.54 9.97
N ARG A 17 14.46 2.69 10.33
CA ARG A 17 13.77 3.96 10.45
C ARG A 17 13.18 4.41 9.09
N ALA A 18 13.95 4.33 8.01
CA ALA A 18 13.44 4.65 6.67
C ALA A 18 12.24 3.77 6.30
N ILE A 19 12.30 2.47 6.59
CA ILE A 19 11.22 1.52 6.35
C ILE A 19 9.97 1.86 7.18
N ARG A 20 10.14 2.11 8.50
CA ARG A 20 9.02 2.43 9.39
C ARG A 20 8.36 3.77 9.08
N GLU A 21 9.15 4.77 8.71
CA GLU A 21 8.68 6.14 8.52
C GLU A 21 8.33 6.51 7.07
N ARG A 22 8.62 5.64 6.10
CA ARG A 22 8.16 5.84 4.73
C ARG A 22 6.63 5.94 4.69
N ARG A 23 6.13 6.93 3.96
CA ARG A 23 4.69 7.15 3.75
C ARG A 23 4.39 7.32 2.28
N ASP A 24 3.22 6.86 1.86
CA ASP A 24 2.63 7.15 0.56
C ASP A 24 2.05 8.57 0.60
N MET A 25 2.86 9.54 0.14
CA MET A 25 2.54 10.96 0.23
C MET A 25 1.65 11.40 -0.92
N ARG A 26 0.64 12.23 -0.60
CA ARG A 26 -0.31 12.78 -1.58
C ARG A 26 -0.32 14.31 -1.59
N HIS A 27 0.27 14.94 -0.58
CA HIS A 27 0.39 16.39 -0.46
C HIS A 27 1.86 16.79 -0.52
N PHE A 28 2.18 17.55 -1.54
CA PHE A 28 3.54 18.05 -1.78
C PHE A 28 3.60 19.56 -1.52
N ALA A 29 4.78 20.04 -1.13
CA ALA A 29 5.01 21.46 -0.83
C ALA A 29 5.38 22.27 -2.07
N GLY A 30 5.41 21.65 -3.26
CA GLY A 30 6.01 22.23 -4.45
C GLY A 30 7.55 22.22 -4.36
N GLY A 31 8.21 23.16 -5.04
CA GLY A 31 9.67 23.24 -5.06
C GLY A 31 10.29 22.38 -6.17
N GLN A 32 11.55 22.00 -5.97
CA GLN A 32 12.35 21.27 -6.96
C GLN A 32 13.11 20.14 -6.26
N VAL A 33 13.47 19.13 -7.02
CA VAL A 33 14.44 18.09 -6.61
C VAL A 33 15.73 18.34 -7.39
N GLU A 34 16.82 18.52 -6.69
CA GLU A 34 18.13 18.73 -7.30
C GLU A 34 18.49 17.54 -8.23
N PRO A 35 19.00 17.78 -9.45
CA PRO A 35 19.30 16.71 -10.40
C PRO A 35 20.22 15.63 -9.83
N ALA A 36 21.19 16.00 -8.99
CA ALA A 36 22.10 15.04 -8.37
C ALA A 36 21.38 14.16 -7.33
N VAL A 37 20.35 14.69 -6.63
CA VAL A 37 19.49 13.89 -5.74
C VAL A 37 18.66 12.93 -6.56
N LEU A 38 17.99 13.40 -7.61
CA LEU A 38 17.17 12.58 -8.48
C LEU A 38 17.99 11.42 -9.09
N GLU A 39 19.24 11.71 -9.53
CA GLU A 39 20.14 10.67 -10.04
C GLU A 39 20.47 9.62 -8.97
N ARG A 40 20.77 10.03 -7.72
CA ARG A 40 21.02 9.06 -6.62
C ARG A 40 19.82 8.19 -6.34
N LEU A 41 18.60 8.76 -6.36
CA LEU A 41 17.36 8.02 -6.17
C LEU A 41 17.14 6.99 -7.28
N LEU A 42 17.36 7.35 -8.54
CA LEU A 42 17.22 6.45 -9.67
C LEU A 42 18.31 5.36 -9.65
N ARG A 43 19.52 5.67 -9.20
CA ARG A 43 20.57 4.64 -8.95
C ARG A 43 20.16 3.67 -7.86
N ALA A 44 19.58 4.15 -6.75
CA ALA A 44 19.05 3.28 -5.70
C ALA A 44 17.97 2.33 -6.25
N ALA A 45 17.04 2.85 -7.06
CA ALA A 45 16.06 2.04 -7.76
C ALA A 45 16.71 0.96 -8.63
N HIS A 46 17.72 1.33 -9.41
CA HIS A 46 18.41 0.42 -10.34
C HIS A 46 19.21 -0.66 -9.63
N HIS A 47 19.57 -0.51 -8.37
CA HIS A 47 20.13 -1.54 -7.51
C HIS A 47 19.12 -2.59 -7.02
N GLY A 48 17.83 -2.45 -7.37
CA GLY A 48 16.81 -3.42 -7.02
C GLY A 48 17.13 -4.82 -7.56
N PRO A 49 16.86 -5.89 -6.80
CA PRO A 49 16.95 -7.25 -7.31
C PRO A 49 15.94 -7.48 -8.42
N SER A 50 16.26 -8.36 -9.37
CA SER A 50 15.31 -8.72 -10.43
C SER A 50 15.41 -10.18 -10.80
N VAL A 51 14.28 -10.76 -11.19
CA VAL A 51 14.20 -12.15 -11.65
C VAL A 51 15.18 -12.37 -12.80
N GLY A 52 16.04 -13.40 -12.66
CA GLY A 52 17.04 -13.71 -13.67
C GLY A 52 17.91 -12.52 -14.11
N PHE A 53 18.11 -11.53 -13.25
CA PHE A 53 18.84 -10.28 -13.54
C PHE A 53 18.26 -9.49 -14.72
N MET A 54 16.95 -9.57 -14.93
CA MET A 54 16.22 -9.03 -16.08
C MET A 54 16.15 -7.50 -16.13
N GLN A 55 16.07 -6.83 -14.97
CA GLN A 55 15.96 -5.37 -14.85
C GLN A 55 14.82 -4.80 -15.74
N PRO A 56 13.58 -5.25 -15.50
CA PRO A 56 12.46 -5.00 -16.42
C PRO A 56 11.94 -3.57 -16.43
N TRP A 57 12.37 -2.74 -15.49
CA TRP A 57 11.89 -1.38 -15.30
C TRP A 57 12.44 -0.39 -16.32
N ARG A 58 11.60 0.56 -16.69
CA ARG A 58 11.95 1.79 -17.43
C ARG A 58 11.39 2.97 -16.67
N PHE A 59 12.23 3.97 -16.40
CA PHE A 59 11.84 5.21 -15.70
C PHE A 59 11.73 6.32 -16.74
N ILE A 60 10.57 6.98 -16.80
CA ILE A 60 10.28 8.06 -17.73
C ILE A 60 9.96 9.31 -16.91
N ARG A 61 10.86 10.29 -16.92
CA ARG A 61 10.62 11.58 -16.27
C ARG A 61 9.63 12.40 -17.07
N VAL A 62 8.52 12.81 -16.47
CA VAL A 62 7.48 13.63 -17.07
C VAL A 62 7.70 15.09 -16.64
N SER A 63 8.46 15.83 -17.44
CA SER A 63 8.77 17.26 -17.18
C SER A 63 7.79 18.21 -17.87
N ASP A 64 7.11 17.79 -18.95
CA ASP A 64 6.13 18.62 -19.66
C ASP A 64 4.83 18.77 -18.84
N PRO A 65 4.45 20.01 -18.45
CA PRO A 65 3.23 20.26 -17.70
C PRO A 65 1.95 19.87 -18.47
N ALA A 66 1.96 19.91 -19.79
CA ALA A 66 0.80 19.52 -20.60
C ALA A 66 0.60 18.01 -20.55
N LEU A 67 1.67 17.23 -20.67
CA LEU A 67 1.63 15.78 -20.52
C LEU A 67 1.22 15.39 -19.09
N ARG A 68 1.75 16.07 -18.08
CA ARG A 68 1.38 15.85 -16.66
C ARG A 68 -0.12 16.04 -16.43
N ARG A 69 -0.73 17.10 -16.96
CA ARG A 69 -2.19 17.30 -16.89
C ARG A 69 -2.99 16.21 -17.60
N ARG A 70 -2.52 15.72 -18.74
CA ARG A 70 -3.19 14.62 -19.47
C ARG A 70 -3.12 13.30 -18.68
N LEU A 71 -2.00 12.99 -18.06
CA LEU A 71 -1.87 11.82 -17.17
C LEU A 71 -2.77 11.95 -15.93
N HIS A 72 -2.84 13.14 -15.32
CA HIS A 72 -3.78 13.41 -14.24
C HIS A 72 -5.23 13.17 -14.67
N ALA A 73 -5.62 13.62 -15.86
CA ALA A 73 -6.98 13.40 -16.38
C ALA A 73 -7.30 11.91 -16.57
N CYS A 74 -6.32 11.08 -16.97
CA CYS A 74 -6.49 9.61 -17.02
C CYS A 74 -6.74 9.01 -15.63
N VAL A 75 -6.00 9.47 -14.62
CA VAL A 75 -6.17 9.03 -13.23
C VAL A 75 -7.56 9.43 -12.70
N GLU A 76 -8.00 10.67 -12.94
CA GLU A 76 -9.32 11.12 -12.50
C GLU A 76 -10.45 10.37 -13.21
N ALA A 77 -10.32 10.09 -14.50
CA ALA A 77 -11.31 9.29 -15.22
C ALA A 77 -11.43 7.88 -14.64
N GLU A 78 -10.33 7.23 -14.29
CA GLU A 78 -10.34 5.90 -13.70
C GLU A 78 -10.83 5.92 -12.25
N ARG A 79 -10.52 6.97 -11.49
CA ARG A 79 -11.04 7.17 -10.14
C ARG A 79 -12.56 7.21 -10.13
N LEU A 80 -13.17 7.92 -11.08
CA LEU A 80 -14.62 7.98 -11.21
C LEU A 80 -15.23 6.63 -11.60
N ARG A 81 -14.63 5.92 -12.59
CA ARG A 81 -15.08 4.56 -12.96
C ARG A 81 -14.99 3.58 -11.78
N THR A 82 -13.90 3.64 -11.02
CA THR A 82 -13.72 2.82 -9.81
C THR A 82 -14.80 3.13 -8.75
N ALA A 83 -15.11 4.41 -8.56
CA ALA A 83 -16.17 4.83 -7.64
C ALA A 83 -17.55 4.30 -8.05
N ASP A 84 -17.87 4.30 -9.35
CA ASP A 84 -19.13 3.77 -9.88
C ASP A 84 -19.25 2.26 -9.59
N VAL A 85 -18.19 1.48 -9.86
CA VAL A 85 -18.14 0.04 -9.53
C VAL A 85 -18.34 -0.22 -8.03
N MET A 86 -17.76 0.62 -7.16
CA MET A 86 -17.98 0.53 -5.71
C MET A 86 -19.41 0.86 -5.31
N GLY A 87 -20.06 1.80 -6.00
CA GLY A 87 -21.46 2.18 -5.76
C GLY A 87 -22.45 1.06 -6.11
N ASP A 88 -22.17 0.29 -7.17
CA ASP A 88 -23.01 -0.82 -7.65
C ASP A 88 -22.96 -2.07 -6.75
N GLY A 89 -22.19 -2.05 -5.66
CA GLY A 89 -22.13 -3.14 -4.69
C GLY A 89 -21.45 -4.41 -5.19
N THR A 90 -20.82 -4.40 -6.38
CA THR A 90 -20.13 -5.55 -6.98
C THR A 90 -18.70 -5.75 -6.48
N ALA A 91 -18.11 -4.76 -5.82
CA ALA A 91 -16.78 -4.83 -5.26
C ALA A 91 -16.80 -5.41 -3.84
N GLN A 92 -16.56 -6.71 -3.70
CA GLN A 92 -16.24 -7.32 -2.40
C GLN A 92 -14.79 -6.99 -2.02
N GLN A 93 -14.61 -6.19 -0.97
CA GLN A 93 -13.33 -6.14 -0.26
C GLN A 93 -13.30 -7.22 0.82
N ALA A 94 -12.28 -8.09 0.79
CA ALA A 94 -11.98 -9.00 1.88
C ALA A 94 -11.68 -8.15 3.15
N ASP A 95 -12.29 -8.52 4.30
CA ASP A 95 -11.93 -8.11 5.66
C ASP A 95 -12.24 -6.68 6.13
N GLY A 96 -13.32 -6.02 5.66
CA GLY A 96 -13.82 -4.78 6.27
C GLY A 96 -15.25 -4.91 6.77
N PRO A 97 -15.71 -4.09 7.78
CA PRO A 97 -17.12 -4.05 8.15
C PRO A 97 -17.97 -3.69 6.91
N ALA A 98 -19.06 -4.42 6.71
CA ALA A 98 -19.97 -4.22 5.58
C ALA A 98 -20.59 -2.81 5.61
N VAL A 99 -19.92 -1.87 4.94
CA VAL A 99 -20.50 -0.56 4.62
C VAL A 99 -21.24 -0.71 3.29
N GLN A 100 -22.50 -0.32 3.25
CA GLN A 100 -23.31 -0.39 2.03
C GLN A 100 -22.65 0.43 0.91
N GLY A 101 -22.70 -0.06 -0.34
CA GLY A 101 -21.94 0.44 -1.49
C GLY A 101 -21.91 1.96 -1.67
N ALA A 102 -23.04 2.67 -1.50
CA ALA A 102 -23.12 4.14 -1.64
C ALA A 102 -22.27 4.90 -0.58
N GLY A 103 -22.15 4.38 0.65
CA GLY A 103 -21.29 4.97 1.69
C GLY A 103 -19.82 4.82 1.34
N ARG A 104 -19.42 3.66 0.83
CA ARG A 104 -18.05 3.36 0.45
C ARG A 104 -17.59 4.18 -0.78
N GLN A 105 -18.47 4.36 -1.76
CA GLN A 105 -18.23 5.25 -2.90
C GLN A 105 -17.95 6.69 -2.45
N ALA A 106 -18.79 7.24 -1.57
CA ALA A 106 -18.62 8.60 -1.07
C ALA A 106 -17.32 8.76 -0.26
N GLU A 107 -16.94 7.76 0.53
CA GLU A 107 -15.65 7.74 1.24
C GLU A 107 -14.47 7.72 0.26
N PHE A 108 -14.51 6.84 -0.75
CA PHE A 108 -13.47 6.75 -1.78
C PHE A 108 -13.28 8.07 -2.53
N LEU A 109 -14.37 8.73 -2.92
CA LEU A 109 -14.32 10.00 -3.62
C LEU A 109 -13.75 11.16 -2.79
N ARG A 110 -13.75 11.05 -1.45
CA ARG A 110 -13.10 12.03 -0.56
C ARG A 110 -11.61 11.84 -0.40
N LEU A 111 -11.09 10.63 -0.70
CA LEU A 111 -9.67 10.36 -0.58
C LEU A 111 -8.87 11.13 -1.63
N LYS A 112 -7.81 11.80 -1.22
CA LYS A 112 -6.78 12.30 -2.15
C LYS A 112 -5.86 11.14 -2.52
N LEU A 113 -6.00 10.62 -3.73
CA LEU A 113 -5.29 9.40 -4.17
C LEU A 113 -4.01 9.69 -4.95
N GLU A 114 -3.75 10.95 -5.31
CA GLU A 114 -2.62 11.33 -6.16
C GLU A 114 -2.02 12.69 -5.73
N GLY A 115 -0.84 13.00 -6.25
CA GLY A 115 -0.15 14.28 -6.09
C GLY A 115 0.50 14.73 -7.41
N ILE A 116 -0.05 14.30 -8.54
CA ILE A 116 0.55 14.43 -9.88
C ILE A 116 0.84 15.90 -10.24
N LEU A 117 -0.08 16.79 -9.91
CA LEU A 117 0.06 18.21 -10.25
C LEU A 117 0.91 19.00 -9.24
N ASP A 118 1.00 18.51 -7.99
CA ASP A 118 1.65 19.21 -6.88
C ASP A 118 3.11 18.78 -6.65
N ALA A 119 3.48 17.56 -7.09
CA ALA A 119 4.81 17.01 -6.90
C ALA A 119 5.86 17.74 -7.77
N ALA A 120 7.06 17.91 -7.24
CA ALA A 120 8.19 18.49 -7.97
C ALA A 120 8.55 17.64 -9.20
N GLU A 121 8.63 16.33 -9.02
CA GLU A 121 8.92 15.36 -10.08
C GLU A 121 7.76 14.39 -10.27
N LEU A 122 7.51 14.03 -11.52
CA LEU A 122 6.63 12.92 -11.89
C LEU A 122 7.45 11.93 -12.72
N ILE A 123 7.50 10.67 -12.24
CA ILE A 123 8.24 9.59 -12.89
C ILE A 123 7.26 8.47 -13.21
N ALA A 124 7.02 8.22 -14.49
CA ALA A 124 6.30 7.03 -14.89
C ALA A 124 7.25 5.83 -14.89
N VAL A 125 6.79 4.72 -14.33
CA VAL A 125 7.51 3.44 -14.36
C VAL A 125 6.77 2.52 -15.31
N ALA A 126 7.48 1.97 -16.27
CA ALA A 126 6.96 0.98 -17.19
C ALA A 126 7.80 -0.29 -17.15
N LEU A 127 7.16 -1.42 -17.44
CA LEU A 127 7.82 -2.66 -17.76
C LEU A 127 8.29 -2.61 -19.22
N ALA A 128 9.52 -3.07 -19.46
CA ALA A 128 10.09 -3.12 -20.81
C ALA A 128 9.30 -4.07 -21.72
N ASP A 129 9.42 -3.86 -23.02
CA ASP A 129 9.00 -4.82 -24.05
C ASP A 129 9.90 -6.06 -24.09
N GLY A 130 9.51 -7.08 -24.83
CA GLY A 130 10.29 -8.31 -25.07
C GLY A 130 10.50 -9.19 -23.83
N ARG A 131 9.78 -8.93 -22.73
CA ARG A 131 9.90 -9.67 -21.46
C ARG A 131 9.53 -11.14 -21.59
N GLU A 132 8.68 -11.49 -22.54
CA GLU A 132 8.23 -12.87 -22.82
C GLU A 132 9.39 -13.79 -23.19
N GLY A 133 10.42 -13.26 -23.83
CA GLY A 133 11.63 -14.00 -24.19
C GLY A 133 12.50 -14.38 -22.99
N HIS A 134 12.28 -13.78 -21.82
CA HIS A 134 13.06 -14.06 -20.61
C HIS A 134 12.47 -15.25 -19.83
N VAL A 135 13.08 -16.42 -19.95
CA VAL A 135 12.56 -17.68 -19.38
C VAL A 135 13.02 -17.90 -17.93
N PHE A 136 14.26 -17.49 -17.59
CA PHE A 136 14.86 -17.76 -16.27
C PHE A 136 14.05 -17.10 -15.15
N GLY A 137 13.44 -17.93 -14.29
CA GLY A 137 12.60 -17.50 -13.17
C GLY A 137 11.17 -17.07 -13.55
N ARG A 138 10.86 -16.95 -14.85
CA ARG A 138 9.51 -16.57 -15.31
C ARG A 138 8.68 -17.71 -15.91
N ARG A 139 9.30 -18.84 -16.24
CA ARG A 139 8.60 -19.96 -16.92
C ARG A 139 7.30 -20.40 -16.23
N THR A 140 7.32 -20.47 -14.90
CA THR A 140 6.15 -20.86 -14.09
C THR A 140 5.53 -19.69 -13.32
N MET A 141 6.24 -18.56 -13.26
CA MET A 141 5.82 -17.36 -12.55
C MET A 141 6.03 -16.11 -13.42
N PRO A 142 5.18 -15.89 -14.44
CA PRO A 142 5.36 -14.83 -15.44
C PRO A 142 5.36 -13.41 -14.85
N HIS A 143 4.67 -13.20 -13.72
CA HIS A 143 4.56 -11.88 -13.06
C HIS A 143 5.76 -11.48 -12.19
N MET A 144 6.86 -12.25 -12.22
CA MET A 144 8.05 -11.89 -11.44
C MET A 144 8.78 -10.65 -11.97
N ASP A 145 8.49 -10.20 -13.16
CA ASP A 145 8.90 -8.90 -13.70
C ASP A 145 8.24 -7.72 -12.95
N VAL A 146 6.93 -7.82 -12.68
CA VAL A 146 6.18 -6.84 -11.85
C VAL A 146 6.77 -6.79 -10.44
N ALA A 147 7.00 -7.95 -9.81
CA ALA A 147 7.62 -8.03 -8.48
C ALA A 147 9.02 -7.38 -8.46
N SER A 148 9.81 -7.62 -9.51
CA SER A 148 11.14 -7.01 -9.68
C SER A 148 11.05 -5.48 -9.78
N ALA A 149 10.11 -4.96 -10.56
CA ALA A 149 9.90 -3.51 -10.66
C ALA A 149 9.41 -2.92 -9.33
N GLY A 150 8.58 -3.65 -8.57
CA GLY A 150 8.19 -3.28 -7.21
C GLY A 150 9.38 -3.11 -6.27
N CYS A 151 10.37 -4.02 -6.31
CA CYS A 151 11.62 -3.87 -5.54
C CYS A 151 12.40 -2.60 -5.92
N ALA A 152 12.48 -2.29 -7.21
CA ALA A 152 13.15 -1.07 -7.68
C ALA A 152 12.42 0.20 -7.19
N ILE A 153 11.09 0.21 -7.24
CA ILE A 153 10.28 1.32 -6.75
C ILE A 153 10.45 1.48 -5.23
N GLU A 154 10.45 0.39 -4.46
CA GLU A 154 10.64 0.46 -3.00
C GLU A 154 12.04 0.99 -2.65
N ASN A 155 13.10 0.58 -3.33
CA ASN A 155 14.43 1.15 -3.14
C ASN A 155 14.45 2.67 -3.38
N LEU A 156 13.79 3.14 -4.45
CA LEU A 156 13.65 4.57 -4.73
C LEU A 156 12.91 5.27 -3.58
N TRP A 157 11.86 4.66 -3.06
CA TRP A 157 11.01 5.21 -2.01
C TRP A 157 11.76 5.34 -0.68
N LEU A 158 12.50 4.31 -0.28
CA LEU A 158 13.33 4.34 0.92
C LEU A 158 14.44 5.38 0.81
N ALA A 159 15.08 5.47 -0.36
CA ALA A 159 16.10 6.48 -0.63
C ALA A 159 15.50 7.90 -0.59
N ALA A 160 14.32 8.11 -1.18
CA ALA A 160 13.60 9.39 -1.12
C ALA A 160 13.31 9.79 0.35
N ARG A 161 12.84 8.83 1.18
CA ARG A 161 12.62 9.09 2.62
C ARG A 161 13.92 9.47 3.34
N ALA A 162 15.03 8.84 3.02
CA ALA A 162 16.33 9.15 3.60
C ALA A 162 16.82 10.55 3.20
N GLU A 163 16.51 11.02 2.00
CA GLU A 163 16.79 12.39 1.51
C GLU A 163 15.76 13.43 2.00
N GLY A 164 14.78 13.04 2.83
CA GLY A 164 13.73 13.93 3.32
C GLY A 164 12.66 14.27 2.29
N LEU A 165 12.57 13.52 1.19
CA LEU A 165 11.58 13.71 0.14
C LEU A 165 10.39 12.76 0.31
N GLY A 166 9.18 13.28 0.08
CA GLY A 166 7.98 12.48 -0.04
C GLY A 166 7.90 11.80 -1.39
N MET A 167 7.34 10.59 -1.40
CA MET A 167 6.97 9.90 -2.63
C MET A 167 5.57 9.31 -2.50
N GLY A 168 4.82 9.29 -3.60
CA GLY A 168 3.51 8.65 -3.72
C GLY A 168 3.46 7.77 -4.95
N TRP A 169 2.80 6.62 -4.84
CA TRP A 169 2.59 5.67 -5.92
C TRP A 169 1.13 5.75 -6.41
N VAL A 170 0.93 6.08 -7.68
CA VAL A 170 -0.37 6.10 -8.33
C VAL A 170 -0.44 4.99 -9.36
N SER A 171 -1.41 4.09 -9.23
CA SER A 171 -1.69 2.99 -10.17
C SER A 171 -3.16 2.93 -10.60
N ILE A 172 -3.94 3.96 -10.24
CA ILE A 172 -5.34 4.09 -10.64
C ILE A 172 -5.42 4.85 -11.97
N PHE A 173 -5.30 4.10 -13.06
CA PHE A 173 -5.38 4.62 -14.43
C PHE A 173 -5.63 3.47 -15.42
N ASP A 174 -6.15 3.79 -16.59
CA ASP A 174 -6.19 2.83 -17.71
C ASP A 174 -4.79 2.67 -18.32
N PRO A 175 -4.20 1.45 -18.30
CA PRO A 175 -2.84 1.24 -18.81
C PRO A 175 -2.68 1.59 -20.30
N ALA A 176 -3.70 1.36 -21.14
CA ALA A 176 -3.61 1.66 -22.56
C ALA A 176 -3.57 3.16 -22.83
N ASP A 177 -4.32 3.95 -22.06
CA ASP A 177 -4.30 5.41 -22.15
C ASP A 177 -2.94 5.98 -21.76
N VAL A 178 -2.37 5.51 -20.64
CA VAL A 178 -1.05 5.95 -20.17
C VAL A 178 0.04 5.51 -21.14
N ALA A 179 0.00 4.26 -21.65
CA ALA A 179 0.96 3.78 -22.65
C ALA A 179 0.96 4.66 -23.90
N ARG A 180 -0.22 5.01 -24.41
CA ARG A 180 -0.39 5.89 -25.58
C ARG A 180 0.14 7.31 -25.31
N LEU A 181 -0.12 7.88 -24.11
CA LEU A 181 0.35 9.20 -23.73
C LEU A 181 1.88 9.28 -23.63
N LEU A 182 2.49 8.22 -23.13
CA LEU A 182 3.94 8.12 -22.94
C LEU A 182 4.67 7.61 -24.19
N GLY A 183 3.95 7.18 -25.24
CA GLY A 183 4.53 6.61 -26.45
C GLY A 183 5.27 5.30 -26.20
N LEU A 184 4.74 4.44 -25.33
CA LEU A 184 5.38 3.16 -25.04
C LEU A 184 5.34 2.24 -26.26
N PRO A 185 6.41 1.48 -26.54
CA PRO A 185 6.41 0.50 -27.62
C PRO A 185 5.44 -0.65 -27.33
N PRO A 186 4.99 -1.39 -28.36
CA PRO A 186 4.20 -2.60 -28.16
C PRO A 186 4.90 -3.59 -27.23
N GLY A 187 4.16 -4.16 -26.27
CA GLY A 187 4.70 -5.07 -25.26
C GLY A 187 5.27 -4.40 -24.00
N ALA A 188 5.53 -3.10 -24.01
CA ALA A 188 5.81 -2.36 -22.78
C ALA A 188 4.50 -1.97 -22.07
N GLU A 189 4.51 -2.00 -20.75
CA GLU A 189 3.32 -1.77 -19.94
C GLU A 189 3.59 -0.73 -18.84
N PRO A 190 2.76 0.33 -18.69
CA PRO A 190 2.89 1.26 -17.58
C PRO A 190 2.48 0.56 -16.26
N LEU A 191 3.30 0.73 -15.22
CA LEU A 191 3.09 0.12 -13.92
C LEU A 191 2.68 1.13 -12.85
N ALA A 192 3.28 2.33 -12.87
CA ALA A 192 3.09 3.33 -11.85
C ALA A 192 3.37 4.74 -12.36
N LEU A 193 2.73 5.73 -11.73
CA LEU A 193 3.10 7.13 -11.78
C LEU A 193 3.60 7.52 -10.39
N LEU A 194 4.89 7.80 -10.24
CA LEU A 194 5.51 8.16 -8.97
C LEU A 194 5.57 9.68 -8.85
N CYS A 195 4.88 10.21 -7.84
CA CYS A 195 4.94 11.61 -7.46
C CYS A 195 6.07 11.77 -6.43
N LEU A 196 7.05 12.63 -6.67
CA LEU A 196 8.22 12.80 -5.82
C LEU A 196 8.47 14.30 -5.56
N GLY A 197 8.81 14.66 -4.33
CA GLY A 197 9.17 16.05 -4.03
C GLY A 197 9.17 16.39 -2.56
N PRO A 198 9.49 17.66 -2.23
CA PRO A 198 9.42 18.17 -0.87
C PRO A 198 8.00 18.06 -0.31
N VAL A 199 7.93 17.75 0.99
CA VAL A 199 6.69 17.72 1.77
C VAL A 199 6.88 18.63 2.99
N ARG A 200 5.80 19.18 3.54
CA ARG A 200 5.89 19.97 4.78
C ARG A 200 6.23 19.08 5.96
N ASP A 201 5.45 17.99 6.09
CA ASP A 201 5.62 16.99 7.13
C ASP A 201 5.27 15.62 6.56
N PHE A 202 5.91 14.57 7.07
CA PHE A 202 5.48 13.21 6.80
C PHE A 202 4.26 12.87 7.66
N TYR A 203 3.33 12.11 7.10
CA TYR A 203 2.19 11.62 7.88
C TYR A 203 2.68 10.78 9.06
N PRO A 204 2.14 10.97 10.29
CA PRO A 204 2.54 10.19 11.45
C PRO A 204 2.19 8.69 11.30
N GLU A 205 1.12 8.41 10.58
CA GLU A 205 0.62 7.07 10.27
C GLU A 205 0.21 6.96 8.80
N PRO A 206 0.01 5.77 8.22
CA PRO A 206 -0.49 5.61 6.87
C PRO A 206 -1.79 6.39 6.64
N MET A 207 -1.88 7.12 5.52
CA MET A 207 -3.03 7.98 5.25
C MET A 207 -4.35 7.20 5.27
N LEU A 208 -4.40 5.99 4.72
CA LEU A 208 -5.61 5.18 4.70
C LEU A 208 -6.04 4.68 6.09
N GLU A 209 -5.10 4.53 7.03
CA GLU A 209 -5.43 4.26 8.44
C GLU A 209 -6.00 5.51 9.11
N ARG A 210 -5.38 6.67 8.91
CA ARG A 210 -5.87 7.95 9.43
C ARG A 210 -7.27 8.29 8.91
N GLU A 211 -7.54 8.04 7.63
CA GLU A 211 -8.85 8.22 7.02
C GLU A 211 -9.83 7.08 7.37
N ARG A 212 -9.41 6.11 8.19
CA ARG A 212 -10.21 4.94 8.62
C ARG A 212 -10.69 4.06 7.46
N TRP A 213 -10.01 4.12 6.33
CA TRP A 213 -10.31 3.31 5.16
C TRP A 213 -9.93 1.84 5.35
N ALA A 214 -8.74 1.59 5.93
CA ALA A 214 -8.22 0.27 6.21
C ALA A 214 -7.26 0.35 7.41
N ARG A 215 -6.89 -0.80 7.96
CA ARG A 215 -5.87 -0.93 9.01
C ARG A 215 -4.82 -1.93 8.58
N ARG A 216 -3.59 -1.77 9.10
CA ARG A 216 -2.53 -2.77 8.94
C ARG A 216 -2.97 -4.08 9.57
N ALA A 217 -2.79 -5.18 8.84
CA ALA A 217 -3.01 -6.51 9.39
C ALA A 217 -1.96 -6.81 10.48
N PRO A 218 -2.34 -7.47 11.59
CA PRO A 218 -1.36 -7.93 12.58
C PRO A 218 -0.34 -8.87 11.96
N LEU A 219 0.93 -8.77 12.36
CA LEU A 219 2.01 -9.59 11.81
C LEU A 219 1.70 -11.10 11.91
N ALA A 220 1.12 -11.54 13.01
CA ALA A 220 0.74 -12.93 13.25
C ALA A 220 -0.34 -13.45 12.25
N SER A 221 -1.07 -12.56 11.58
CA SER A 221 -2.06 -12.95 10.57
C SER A 221 -1.48 -13.16 9.17
N VAL A 222 -0.23 -12.75 8.96
CA VAL A 222 0.46 -12.82 7.66
C VAL A 222 1.74 -13.66 7.69
N VAL A 223 2.13 -14.17 8.88
CA VAL A 223 3.30 -15.02 9.05
C VAL A 223 2.88 -16.39 9.56
N PHE A 224 3.23 -17.43 8.81
CA PHE A 224 2.88 -18.82 9.11
C PHE A 224 4.13 -19.70 9.12
N GLU A 225 4.11 -20.81 9.87
CA GLU A 225 5.21 -21.76 9.96
C GLU A 225 4.90 -23.09 9.28
N GLY A 226 5.62 -23.41 8.21
CA GLY A 226 5.57 -24.69 7.53
C GLY A 226 4.35 -24.92 6.62
N ALA A 227 3.20 -24.28 6.90
CA ALA A 227 1.99 -24.36 6.09
C ALA A 227 1.12 -23.13 6.24
N TRP A 228 0.33 -22.81 5.23
CA TRP A 228 -0.64 -21.70 5.26
C TRP A 228 -1.61 -21.85 6.45
N GLY A 229 -1.81 -20.76 7.19
CA GLY A 229 -2.71 -20.70 8.34
C GLY A 229 -2.14 -21.33 9.63
N ARG A 230 -0.97 -21.95 9.60
CA ARG A 230 -0.32 -22.49 10.80
C ARG A 230 0.45 -21.39 11.50
N SER A 231 0.06 -21.08 12.74
CA SER A 231 0.70 -20.02 13.53
C SER A 231 2.20 -20.24 13.72
N ALA A 232 2.95 -19.14 13.76
CA ALA A 232 4.39 -19.11 14.02
C ALA A 232 4.65 -18.83 15.50
N PRO A 233 4.96 -19.85 16.35
CA PRO A 233 5.03 -19.70 17.81
C PRO A 233 6.22 -18.88 18.30
N TRP A 234 7.17 -18.57 17.42
CA TRP A 234 8.32 -17.72 17.72
C TRP A 234 8.04 -16.22 17.58
N LEU A 235 6.86 -15.83 17.06
CA LEU A 235 6.43 -14.44 17.08
C LEU A 235 5.99 -14.05 18.50
N SER A 236 6.52 -12.93 19.01
CA SER A 236 6.12 -12.43 20.33
C SER A 236 4.67 -11.96 20.33
N ALA A 237 3.92 -12.32 21.36
CA ALA A 237 2.54 -11.86 21.54
C ALA A 237 2.43 -10.34 21.76
N GLU A 238 3.50 -9.69 22.22
CA GLU A 238 3.55 -8.24 22.47
C GLU A 238 3.44 -7.39 21.21
N GLU A 239 3.95 -7.87 20.05
CA GLU A 239 3.79 -7.17 18.78
C GLU A 239 2.35 -7.21 18.26
N ALA A 240 1.62 -8.30 18.56
CA ALA A 240 0.21 -8.43 18.19
C ALA A 240 -0.70 -7.45 18.95
N GLU A 241 -0.35 -7.07 20.18
CA GLU A 241 -1.12 -6.14 21.01
C GLU A 241 -0.80 -4.67 20.72
N GLN A 242 0.43 -4.33 20.34
CA GLN A 242 0.84 -2.97 19.98
C GLN A 242 0.28 -2.55 18.62
N GLU A 243 0.14 -3.49 17.68
CA GLU A 243 -0.43 -3.23 16.35
C GLU A 243 -1.97 -3.26 16.33
N ASN A 244 -2.62 -3.81 17.38
CA ASN A 244 -4.08 -3.85 17.48
C ASN A 244 -4.59 -3.34 18.84
N PRO A 245 -4.71 -2.01 19.04
CA PRO A 245 -5.22 -1.44 20.30
C PRO A 245 -6.67 -1.85 20.63
N ALA A 246 -7.43 -2.39 19.67
CA ALA A 246 -8.78 -2.94 19.91
C ALA A 246 -8.75 -4.34 20.56
N ALA A 247 -7.60 -5.03 20.58
CA ALA A 247 -7.41 -6.31 21.28
C ALA A 247 -7.06 -6.12 22.75
N ARG A 248 -6.85 -4.90 23.24
CA ARG A 248 -6.67 -4.65 24.68
C ARG A 248 -7.95 -5.03 25.42
N ARG A 249 -7.91 -6.11 26.15
CA ARG A 249 -8.94 -6.42 27.16
C ARG A 249 -8.98 -5.24 28.14
N PRO A 250 -10.17 -4.76 28.57
CA PRO A 250 -10.24 -3.76 29.63
C PRO A 250 -9.53 -4.33 30.87
N GLU A 251 -8.50 -3.65 31.33
CA GLU A 251 -7.85 -3.96 32.62
C GLU A 251 -8.92 -3.87 33.70
N GLY A 252 -9.28 -5.01 34.29
CA GLY A 252 -10.25 -5.05 35.39
C GLY A 252 -11.26 -6.20 35.39
N ALA A 253 -11.31 -7.05 34.36
CA ALA A 253 -12.18 -8.24 34.42
C ALA A 253 -11.54 -9.32 35.29
N THR A 254 -11.88 -9.30 36.60
CA THR A 254 -11.46 -10.33 37.57
C THR A 254 -12.19 -11.65 37.30
N GLU A 255 -11.55 -12.76 37.65
CA GLU A 255 -12.02 -14.15 37.47
C GLU A 255 -13.39 -14.46 38.15
N SER A 256 -13.92 -13.50 38.92
CA SER A 256 -15.22 -13.61 39.61
C SER A 256 -16.43 -13.47 38.66
N ASP A 257 -16.28 -12.86 37.46
CA ASP A 257 -17.41 -12.67 36.56
C ASP A 257 -17.71 -13.88 35.66
N ARG A 258 -16.86 -14.91 35.68
CA ARG A 258 -17.08 -16.16 34.92
C ARG A 258 -18.13 -17.10 35.50
N LYS A 259 -18.64 -16.84 36.72
CA LYS A 259 -19.58 -17.76 37.45
C LYS A 259 -21.05 -17.31 37.39
N ARG A 260 -21.40 -16.20 36.74
CA ARG A 260 -22.80 -15.82 36.57
C ARG A 260 -23.23 -16.07 35.14
N GLY A 261 -23.64 -17.31 34.85
CA GLY A 261 -24.40 -17.64 33.65
C GLY A 261 -25.76 -16.90 33.65
N PRO A 262 -26.40 -16.70 32.51
CA PRO A 262 -27.69 -16.03 32.43
C PRO A 262 -28.73 -16.84 33.18
N ALA A 263 -29.41 -16.17 34.16
CA ALA A 263 -30.51 -16.74 34.88
C ALA A 263 -31.65 -17.10 33.94
N HIS A 264 -32.03 -18.37 33.90
CA HIS A 264 -33.23 -18.85 33.28
C HIS A 264 -34.44 -18.16 33.95
N ARG A 265 -35.14 -17.32 33.23
CA ARG A 265 -36.50 -16.87 33.60
C ARG A 265 -37.45 -18.00 33.19
N GLU A 266 -38.04 -18.64 34.17
CA GLU A 266 -39.21 -19.52 34.00
C GLU A 266 -40.40 -18.68 33.54
N PRO A 267 -41.28 -19.18 32.65
CA PRO A 267 -42.48 -18.50 32.25
C PRO A 267 -43.57 -18.63 33.35
N GLU A 268 -44.16 -17.51 33.75
CA GLU A 268 -45.31 -17.50 34.65
C GLU A 268 -46.54 -18.16 34.01
N PRO A 269 -47.35 -18.89 34.78
CA PRO A 269 -48.54 -19.57 34.26
C PRO A 269 -49.66 -18.55 34.02
N GLY A 270 -50.26 -18.64 32.83
CA GLY A 270 -51.37 -17.81 32.37
C GLY A 270 -52.60 -17.88 33.27
N GLY A 271 -53.05 -16.70 33.72
CA GLY A 271 -54.35 -16.54 34.36
C GLY A 271 -55.50 -16.59 33.34
N ALA A 272 -56.37 -17.54 33.54
CA ALA A 272 -57.63 -17.62 32.88
C ALA A 272 -58.54 -16.41 33.24
N ARG A 273 -59.09 -15.75 32.26
CA ARG A 273 -60.31 -14.93 32.45
C ARG A 273 -61.43 -15.53 31.63
N SER A 274 -62.45 -15.90 32.39
CA SER A 274 -63.80 -16.22 31.94
C SER A 274 -64.60 -14.91 31.71
N ASP A 275 -65.61 -15.05 30.87
CA ASP A 275 -66.87 -14.32 30.84
C ASP A 275 -66.98 -13.01 30.04
N GLY A 276 -68.03 -13.08 29.16
CA GLY A 276 -68.79 -11.97 28.60
C GLY A 276 -69.03 -12.07 27.13
#